data_92adbc75bde0b1c8f6b37fd2404cca65
#
_entry.id   92adbc75bde0b1c8f6b37fd2404cca65
#
_cell.length_a   1.000
_cell.length_b   1.000
_cell.length_c   1.000
_cell.angle_alpha   90.00
_cell.angle_beta   90.00
_cell.angle_gamma   90.00
#
_symmetry.space_group_name_H-M   'P 1'
#
loop_
_entity.id
_entity.type
_entity.pdbx_description
1 polymer ?
#
loop_
_entity_poly.entity_id
_entity_poly.type
_entity_poly.pdbx_seq_one_letter_code
_entity_poly.pdbx_strand_id
1 'polypeptide(L)'
;SNSSNSSNSSNGGGVYLANNTKFTLSGSAVIQNCTATNSANSGEAYGGGVSAACVKEITLADSARIVGCAAANGSGLYITGSQVPGYGILYANSGSVDGDVVLGDTEDGPSTITGSGGTVFNGKVTVTPGSTIEKGTFNGEVINNGTINGGVFTGIVSGNGTINGGTFNTPMTGSGTETVPYQISTADQLKRFRDIVNGAGGQTPNL
;
A
#
# COMPACT_ATOMS: atom_id res chain seq x y z
N SER A 1 14.11 17.91 0.68
CA SER A 1 13.89 17.46 2.06
C SER A 1 13.10 18.52 2.84
N ASN A 2 12.19 18.08 3.68
CA ASN A 2 11.43 18.94 4.58
C ASN A 2 11.71 18.53 6.03
N SER A 3 11.94 19.49 6.91
CA SER A 3 12.18 19.26 8.33
C SER A 3 11.52 20.32 9.20
N SER A 4 11.01 19.94 10.37
CA SER A 4 10.50 20.86 11.38
C SER A 4 11.24 20.67 12.71
N ASN A 5 11.49 21.78 13.44
CA ASN A 5 12.13 21.80 14.75
C ASN A 5 11.13 22.04 15.89
N SER A 6 9.85 22.04 15.58
CA SER A 6 8.76 22.21 16.56
C SER A 6 8.01 20.89 16.75
N SER A 7 7.10 20.84 17.70
CA SER A 7 6.17 19.71 17.90
C SER A 7 5.20 19.50 16.73
N ASN A 8 5.31 20.30 15.67
CA ASN A 8 4.48 20.17 14.49
C ASN A 8 5.02 19.10 13.54
N SER A 9 4.13 18.39 12.89
CA SER A 9 4.45 17.35 11.91
C SER A 9 5.21 17.91 10.71
N SER A 10 6.14 17.12 10.16
CA SER A 10 6.79 17.39 8.88
C SER A 10 6.09 16.60 7.78
N ASN A 11 5.48 17.31 6.84
CA ASN A 11 4.68 16.72 5.79
C ASN A 11 5.32 16.90 4.41
N GLY A 12 5.46 15.80 3.63
CA GLY A 12 5.88 15.80 2.25
C GLY A 12 7.35 16.14 2.04
N GLY A 13 8.22 15.17 2.03
CA GLY A 13 9.63 15.40 1.67
C GLY A 13 9.81 15.88 0.23
N GLY A 14 9.08 15.30 -0.71
CA GLY A 14 9.06 15.67 -2.12
C GLY A 14 7.86 16.55 -2.47
N VAL A 15 6.66 16.08 -2.19
CA VAL A 15 5.39 16.75 -2.52
C VAL A 15 4.47 16.72 -1.30
N TYR A 16 3.90 17.87 -0.98
CA TYR A 16 2.81 17.99 -0.01
C TYR A 16 1.54 18.44 -0.72
N LEU A 17 0.47 17.68 -0.53
CA LEU A 17 -0.86 17.94 -1.09
C LEU A 17 -1.83 18.14 0.07
N ALA A 18 -2.58 19.21 0.02
CA ALA A 18 -3.57 19.55 1.04
C ALA A 18 -4.96 19.69 0.42
N ASN A 19 -5.94 19.54 1.25
CA ASN A 19 -7.39 19.72 1.06
C ASN A 19 -7.90 19.84 -0.38
N ASN A 20 -8.71 18.88 -0.80
CA ASN A 20 -9.44 18.89 -2.07
C ASN A 20 -8.56 18.93 -3.35
N THR A 21 -7.28 18.60 -3.21
CA THR A 21 -6.33 18.58 -4.33
C THR A 21 -6.49 17.32 -5.17
N LYS A 22 -6.31 17.48 -6.48
CA LYS A 22 -6.10 16.37 -7.42
C LYS A 22 -4.67 16.43 -7.92
N PHE A 23 -3.97 15.32 -7.90
CA PHE A 23 -2.57 15.21 -8.30
C PHE A 23 -2.37 14.03 -9.24
N THR A 24 -1.66 14.25 -10.34
CA THR A 24 -1.30 13.18 -11.28
C THR A 24 0.21 13.13 -11.45
N LEU A 25 0.76 11.95 -11.24
CA LEU A 25 2.14 11.60 -11.58
C LEU A 25 2.09 10.60 -12.74
N SER A 26 2.60 11.01 -13.92
CA SER A 26 2.46 10.25 -15.17
C SER A 26 3.68 10.37 -16.08
N GLY A 27 3.67 9.67 -17.21
CA GLY A 27 4.80 9.60 -18.11
C GLY A 27 5.98 8.90 -17.46
N SER A 28 7.16 9.48 -17.57
CA SER A 28 8.38 9.01 -16.92
C SER A 28 8.75 9.83 -15.67
N ALA A 29 7.78 10.51 -15.06
CA ALA A 29 8.01 11.35 -13.88
C ALA A 29 8.47 10.53 -12.67
N VAL A 30 9.47 11.05 -11.95
CA VAL A 30 10.04 10.38 -10.78
C VAL A 30 10.12 11.35 -9.61
N ILE A 31 9.55 10.94 -8.47
CA ILE A 31 9.81 11.56 -7.16
C ILE A 31 10.84 10.68 -6.47
N GLN A 32 12.04 11.21 -6.23
CA GLN A 32 13.14 10.38 -5.73
C GLN A 32 13.96 11.05 -4.63
N ASN A 33 14.49 10.22 -3.72
CA ASN A 33 15.46 10.62 -2.69
C ASN A 33 14.96 11.79 -1.82
N CYS A 34 13.66 11.84 -1.60
CA CYS A 34 13.03 12.88 -0.79
C CYS A 34 12.94 12.42 0.66
N THR A 35 13.04 13.36 1.59
CA THR A 35 13.01 13.05 3.03
C THR A 35 12.12 14.02 3.78
N ALA A 36 11.22 13.48 4.58
CA ALA A 36 10.50 14.20 5.61
C ALA A 36 11.05 13.77 6.98
N THR A 37 11.53 14.75 7.78
CA THR A 37 12.07 14.50 9.11
C THR A 37 11.45 15.44 10.12
N ASN A 38 11.22 14.96 11.33
CA ASN A 38 10.88 15.79 12.47
C ASN A 38 12.00 15.68 13.50
N SER A 39 12.71 16.77 13.75
CA SER A 39 13.84 16.82 14.68
C SER A 39 13.42 16.96 16.15
N ALA A 40 12.14 17.16 16.45
CA ALA A 40 11.63 17.32 17.80
C ALA A 40 11.33 15.98 18.53
N ASN A 41 11.84 14.83 18.06
CA ASN A 41 11.63 13.49 18.63
C ASN A 41 10.14 13.06 18.79
N SER A 42 9.21 13.76 18.19
CA SER A 42 7.79 13.41 18.25
C SER A 42 7.37 12.33 17.24
N GLY A 43 8.26 11.88 16.38
CA GLY A 43 8.03 10.79 15.43
C GLY A 43 7.10 11.12 14.26
N GLU A 44 6.60 12.34 14.17
CA GLU A 44 5.60 12.73 13.18
C GLU A 44 6.23 13.33 11.92
N ALA A 45 6.71 12.45 11.03
CA ALA A 45 7.11 12.79 9.68
C ALA A 45 6.33 11.91 8.71
N TYR A 46 5.61 12.53 7.80
CA TYR A 46 4.66 11.85 6.90
C TYR A 46 5.03 12.04 5.44
N GLY A 47 4.95 10.96 4.64
CA GLY A 47 5.10 10.99 3.20
C GLY A 47 6.46 11.46 2.72
N GLY A 48 7.49 10.63 2.78
CA GLY A 48 8.83 10.98 2.30
C GLY A 48 8.83 11.42 0.83
N GLY A 49 8.17 10.68 -0.04
CA GLY A 49 7.91 11.07 -1.41
C GLY A 49 6.73 12.03 -1.51
N VAL A 50 5.56 11.58 -1.11
CA VAL A 50 4.30 12.36 -1.17
C VAL A 50 3.56 12.24 0.15
N SER A 51 3.19 13.36 0.74
CA SER A 51 2.22 13.45 1.82
C SER A 51 0.96 14.14 1.31
N ALA A 52 -0.17 13.50 1.49
CA ALA A 52 -1.44 13.90 0.93
C ALA A 52 -2.53 13.86 2.00
N ALA A 53 -2.83 15.01 2.60
CA ALA A 53 -3.81 15.16 3.66
C ALA A 53 -5.15 15.67 3.14
N CYS A 54 -6.24 14.93 3.40
CA CYS A 54 -7.60 15.26 2.96
C CYS A 54 -7.70 15.54 1.45
N VAL A 55 -6.94 14.81 0.64
CA VAL A 55 -6.91 15.01 -0.81
C VAL A 55 -8.11 14.37 -1.48
N LYS A 56 -8.48 14.89 -2.64
CA LYS A 56 -9.54 14.30 -3.44
C LYS A 56 -9.03 13.04 -4.14
N GLU A 57 -7.98 13.17 -4.94
CA GLU A 57 -7.42 12.05 -5.68
C GLU A 57 -5.93 12.22 -5.99
N ILE A 58 -5.23 11.10 -6.03
CA ILE A 58 -3.90 10.95 -6.59
C ILE A 58 -3.99 9.92 -7.72
N THR A 59 -3.37 10.20 -8.85
CA THR A 59 -3.25 9.24 -9.96
C THR A 59 -1.78 8.92 -10.21
N LEU A 60 -1.45 7.64 -10.20
CA LEU A 60 -0.19 7.10 -10.71
C LEU A 60 -0.45 6.42 -12.05
N ALA A 61 0.25 6.85 -13.09
CA ALA A 61 0.04 6.35 -14.45
C ALA A 61 1.37 6.21 -15.22
N ASP A 62 1.32 5.44 -16.29
CA ASP A 62 2.45 5.19 -17.20
C ASP A 62 3.64 4.54 -16.48
N SER A 63 4.83 5.12 -16.58
CA SER A 63 6.06 4.64 -15.92
C SER A 63 6.45 5.50 -14.72
N ALA A 64 5.50 6.23 -14.14
CA ALA A 64 5.74 7.11 -13.00
C ALA A 64 6.23 6.34 -11.77
N ARG A 65 7.16 6.94 -10.99
CA ARG A 65 7.78 6.26 -9.86
C ARG A 65 7.96 7.17 -8.66
N ILE A 66 7.80 6.57 -7.46
CA ILE A 66 8.21 7.17 -6.19
C ILE A 66 9.26 6.23 -5.58
N VAL A 67 10.52 6.69 -5.43
CA VAL A 67 11.65 5.82 -5.10
C VAL A 67 12.67 6.47 -4.18
N GLY A 68 13.26 5.68 -3.26
CA GLY A 68 14.35 6.12 -2.40
C GLY A 68 13.99 7.24 -1.43
N CYS A 69 12.72 7.42 -1.13
CA CYS A 69 12.24 8.44 -0.21
C CYS A 69 12.19 7.91 1.22
N ALA A 70 12.23 8.81 2.22
CA ALA A 70 12.26 8.46 3.64
C ALA A 70 11.35 9.34 4.50
N ALA A 71 10.59 8.71 5.38
CA ALA A 71 9.80 9.32 6.45
C ALA A 71 9.51 8.28 7.53
N ALA A 72 9.07 8.70 8.70
CA ALA A 72 8.63 7.79 9.76
C ALA A 72 7.33 7.07 9.37
N ASN A 73 6.41 7.78 8.70
CA ASN A 73 5.12 7.25 8.24
C ASN A 73 5.00 7.40 6.72
N GLY A 74 4.90 6.29 5.99
CA GLY A 74 4.77 6.28 4.54
C GLY A 74 5.99 6.88 3.84
N SER A 75 7.12 6.20 3.86
CA SER A 75 8.35 6.73 3.23
C SER A 75 8.15 7.02 1.74
N GLY A 76 7.34 6.25 1.03
CA GLY A 76 6.91 6.55 -0.33
C GLY A 76 5.72 7.49 -0.37
N LEU A 77 4.61 7.07 0.25
CA LEU A 77 3.33 7.78 0.18
C LEU A 77 2.57 7.69 1.51
N TYR A 78 2.14 8.83 2.00
CA TYR A 78 1.15 8.94 3.05
C TYR A 78 -0.09 9.62 2.45
N ILE A 79 -1.24 8.94 2.49
CA ILE A 79 -2.48 9.48 1.94
C ILE A 79 -3.61 9.32 2.94
N THR A 80 -4.29 10.42 3.26
CA THR A 80 -5.49 10.43 4.07
C THR A 80 -6.68 10.96 3.26
N GLY A 81 -7.84 10.41 3.58
CA GLY A 81 -9.11 10.86 3.04
C GLY A 81 -9.72 12.00 3.81
N SER A 82 -11.01 11.95 3.94
CA SER A 82 -11.83 12.81 4.78
C SER A 82 -12.99 11.98 5.32
N GLN A 83 -13.62 12.41 6.40
CA GLN A 83 -14.87 11.81 6.88
C GLN A 83 -16.02 11.99 5.86
N VAL A 84 -15.80 12.83 4.82
CA VAL A 84 -16.73 13.00 3.69
C VAL A 84 -16.35 12.03 2.57
N PRO A 85 -17.29 11.26 2.00
CA PRO A 85 -17.01 10.35 0.90
C PRO A 85 -16.41 11.03 -0.34
N GLY A 86 -15.57 10.30 -1.08
CA GLY A 86 -14.94 10.77 -2.33
C GLY A 86 -13.61 11.51 -2.14
N TYR A 87 -12.99 11.34 -0.98
CA TYR A 87 -11.64 11.80 -0.69
C TYR A 87 -10.69 10.62 -0.45
N GLY A 88 -9.38 10.87 -0.49
CA GLY A 88 -8.35 9.88 -0.25
C GLY A 88 -8.27 8.78 -1.30
N ILE A 89 -8.56 9.08 -2.56
CA ILE A 89 -8.57 8.09 -3.63
C ILE A 89 -7.20 8.06 -4.32
N LEU A 90 -6.56 6.89 -4.32
CA LEU A 90 -5.36 6.60 -5.09
C LEU A 90 -5.73 5.73 -6.30
N TYR A 91 -5.70 6.32 -7.49
CA TYR A 91 -5.82 5.59 -8.75
C TYR A 91 -4.49 4.94 -9.12
N ALA A 92 -4.37 3.67 -8.81
CA ALA A 92 -3.20 2.81 -9.07
C ALA A 92 -3.25 2.25 -10.50
N ASN A 93 -3.07 3.10 -11.51
CA ASN A 93 -3.22 2.69 -12.91
C ASN A 93 -1.97 1.98 -13.44
N SER A 94 -0.77 2.51 -13.17
CA SER A 94 0.51 1.88 -13.52
C SER A 94 1.67 2.57 -12.77
N GLY A 95 2.93 2.19 -13.05
CA GLY A 95 4.09 2.72 -12.35
C GLY A 95 4.43 1.99 -11.06
N SER A 96 5.27 2.58 -10.20
CA SER A 96 5.67 1.95 -8.94
C SER A 96 5.83 2.90 -7.76
N VAL A 97 5.63 2.35 -6.55
CA VAL A 97 5.99 2.97 -5.28
C VAL A 97 6.94 2.02 -4.55
N ASP A 98 8.20 2.39 -4.42
CA ASP A 98 9.23 1.54 -3.83
C ASP A 98 9.38 1.77 -2.31
N GLY A 99 8.86 2.85 -1.77
CA GLY A 99 8.79 3.12 -0.33
C GLY A 99 7.48 2.66 0.32
N ASP A 100 7.45 2.73 1.65
CA ASP A 100 6.25 2.35 2.41
C ASP A 100 5.07 3.28 2.10
N VAL A 101 3.87 2.71 2.16
CA VAL A 101 2.60 3.42 1.95
C VAL A 101 1.73 3.31 3.20
N VAL A 102 1.21 4.43 3.65
CA VAL A 102 0.16 4.47 4.67
C VAL A 102 -1.13 4.95 4.02
N LEU A 103 -2.17 4.15 4.13
CA LEU A 103 -3.48 4.36 3.51
C LEU A 103 -4.51 4.65 4.58
N GLY A 104 -4.91 5.91 4.65
CA GLY A 104 -5.88 6.43 5.61
C GLY A 104 -5.27 6.80 6.95
N ASP A 105 -6.09 7.45 7.74
CA ASP A 105 -5.78 7.87 9.11
C ASP A 105 -7.07 7.85 9.94
N THR A 106 -6.96 7.71 11.26
CA THR A 106 -8.11 7.69 12.16
C THR A 106 -8.67 9.09 12.42
N GLU A 107 -7.86 10.13 12.25
CA GLU A 107 -8.24 11.52 12.48
C GLU A 107 -8.81 12.17 11.21
N ASP A 108 -8.06 12.12 10.12
CA ASP A 108 -8.45 12.73 8.84
C ASP A 108 -9.52 11.89 8.12
N GLY A 109 -9.31 10.60 8.02
CA GLY A 109 -10.27 9.68 7.44
C GLY A 109 -9.69 8.62 6.50
N PRO A 110 -10.56 7.68 6.07
CA PRO A 110 -10.15 6.53 5.29
C PRO A 110 -9.76 6.89 3.85
N SER A 111 -8.98 6.02 3.23
CA SER A 111 -8.52 6.15 1.86
C SER A 111 -8.74 4.86 1.06
N THR A 112 -8.75 4.98 -0.27
CA THR A 112 -8.99 3.83 -1.16
C THR A 112 -7.93 3.76 -2.24
N ILE A 113 -7.33 2.58 -2.43
CA ILE A 113 -6.54 2.25 -3.63
C ILE A 113 -7.45 1.58 -4.66
N THR A 114 -7.59 2.17 -5.84
CA THR A 114 -8.42 1.68 -6.94
C THR A 114 -7.73 1.90 -8.29
N GLY A 115 -8.46 1.88 -9.39
CA GLY A 115 -7.94 2.11 -10.74
C GLY A 115 -7.80 0.84 -11.56
N SER A 116 -6.88 0.81 -12.53
CA SER A 116 -6.66 -0.38 -13.38
C SER A 116 -5.87 -1.49 -12.68
N GLY A 117 -5.14 -1.17 -11.60
CA GLY A 117 -4.37 -2.13 -10.81
C GLY A 117 -2.96 -2.40 -11.32
N GLY A 118 -2.47 -1.61 -12.27
CA GLY A 118 -1.13 -1.78 -12.84
C GLY A 118 0.01 -1.21 -11.98
N THR A 119 -0.29 -0.46 -10.92
CA THR A 119 0.75 0.04 -10.01
C THR A 119 1.30 -1.06 -9.13
N VAL A 120 2.63 -1.08 -9.00
CA VAL A 120 3.38 -2.01 -8.15
C VAL A 120 3.84 -1.31 -6.87
N PHE A 121 3.46 -1.84 -5.73
CA PHE A 121 3.87 -1.39 -4.39
C PHE A 121 4.94 -2.35 -3.86
N ASN A 122 6.19 -1.90 -3.82
CA ASN A 122 7.33 -2.72 -3.38
C ASN A 122 7.63 -2.59 -1.88
N GLY A 123 7.26 -1.46 -1.28
CA GLY A 123 7.37 -1.23 0.16
C GLY A 123 6.19 -1.83 0.95
N LYS A 124 6.24 -1.69 2.26
CA LYS A 124 5.16 -2.08 3.15
C LYS A 124 3.94 -1.17 2.93
N VAL A 125 2.74 -1.76 2.91
CA VAL A 125 1.48 -1.02 2.84
C VAL A 125 0.69 -1.22 4.14
N THR A 126 0.41 -0.13 4.84
CA THR A 126 -0.45 -0.14 6.03
C THR A 126 -1.83 0.39 5.65
N VAL A 127 -2.85 -0.44 5.84
CA VAL A 127 -4.26 -0.11 5.58
C VAL A 127 -4.93 0.13 6.91
N THR A 128 -5.31 1.37 7.19
CA THR A 128 -5.96 1.74 8.46
C THR A 128 -7.45 1.39 8.46
N PRO A 129 -8.12 1.34 9.62
CA PRO A 129 -9.55 1.08 9.70
C PRO A 129 -10.37 2.00 8.78
N GLY A 130 -11.35 1.43 8.08
CA GLY A 130 -12.19 2.13 7.09
C GLY A 130 -11.57 2.27 5.71
N SER A 131 -10.25 2.17 5.57
CA SER A 131 -9.56 2.23 4.27
C SER A 131 -9.70 0.94 3.48
N THR A 132 -9.57 1.04 2.15
CA THR A 132 -9.87 -0.08 1.25
C THR A 132 -8.82 -0.24 0.16
N ILE A 133 -8.45 -1.49 -0.13
CA ILE A 133 -7.71 -1.89 -1.32
C ILE A 133 -8.67 -2.59 -2.30
N GLU A 134 -8.85 -2.00 -3.48
CA GLU A 134 -9.62 -2.59 -4.59
C GLU A 134 -8.71 -3.19 -5.65
N LYS A 135 -7.56 -2.59 -5.92
CA LYS A 135 -6.65 -2.92 -7.01
C LYS A 135 -5.19 -2.64 -6.64
N GLY A 136 -4.26 -3.21 -7.41
CA GLY A 136 -2.81 -3.01 -7.27
C GLY A 136 -2.05 -4.33 -7.16
N THR A 137 -0.73 -4.27 -7.32
CA THR A 137 0.18 -5.40 -7.09
C THR A 137 1.08 -5.06 -5.89
N PHE A 138 1.05 -5.90 -4.87
CA PHE A 138 1.71 -5.68 -3.59
C PHE A 138 2.81 -6.72 -3.39
N ASN A 139 4.06 -6.30 -3.60
CA ASN A 139 5.24 -7.15 -3.41
C ASN A 139 5.75 -7.10 -1.97
N GLY A 140 5.57 -5.97 -1.28
CA GLY A 140 5.90 -5.81 0.12
C GLY A 140 4.85 -6.39 1.07
N GLU A 141 5.13 -6.31 2.36
CA GLU A 141 4.16 -6.67 3.41
C GLU A 141 2.93 -5.75 3.35
N VAL A 142 1.74 -6.32 3.57
CA VAL A 142 0.51 -5.54 3.76
C VAL A 142 -0.03 -5.77 5.16
N ILE A 143 -0.09 -4.73 5.98
CA ILE A 143 -0.74 -4.75 7.29
C ILE A 143 -2.17 -4.23 7.09
N ASN A 144 -3.14 -5.15 7.04
CA ASN A 144 -4.54 -4.82 6.79
C ASN A 144 -5.32 -4.70 8.09
N ASN A 145 -5.70 -3.48 8.46
CA ASN A 145 -6.69 -3.20 9.50
C ASN A 145 -7.98 -2.60 8.94
N GLY A 146 -8.07 -2.47 7.61
CA GLY A 146 -9.23 -2.01 6.86
C GLY A 146 -9.88 -3.14 6.06
N THR A 147 -10.08 -2.94 4.76
CA THR A 147 -10.73 -3.89 3.87
C THR A 147 -9.92 -4.13 2.60
N ILE A 148 -9.75 -5.40 2.22
CA ILE A 148 -9.19 -5.81 0.93
C ILE A 148 -10.31 -6.45 0.12
N ASN A 149 -10.70 -5.82 -0.99
CA ASN A 149 -11.69 -6.34 -1.95
C ASN A 149 -11.03 -6.92 -3.20
N GLY A 150 -9.76 -6.59 -3.47
CA GLY A 150 -9.03 -7.06 -4.65
C GLY A 150 -7.54 -6.76 -4.56
N GLY A 151 -6.82 -6.96 -5.67
CA GLY A 151 -5.37 -6.81 -5.78
C GLY A 151 -4.62 -8.15 -5.85
N VAL A 152 -3.33 -8.06 -6.15
CA VAL A 152 -2.41 -9.21 -6.22
C VAL A 152 -1.34 -9.03 -5.13
N PHE A 153 -1.20 -10.01 -4.25
CA PHE A 153 -0.31 -9.98 -3.10
C PHE A 153 0.74 -11.08 -3.23
N THR A 154 2.01 -10.69 -3.34
CA THR A 154 3.15 -11.61 -3.31
C THR A 154 3.89 -11.55 -1.97
N GLY A 155 3.75 -10.45 -1.23
CA GLY A 155 4.18 -10.30 0.15
C GLY A 155 3.22 -10.91 1.16
N ILE A 156 3.61 -10.86 2.43
CA ILE A 156 2.76 -11.31 3.54
C ILE A 156 1.63 -10.31 3.75
N VAL A 157 0.41 -10.82 3.95
CA VAL A 157 -0.73 -10.02 4.40
C VAL A 157 -1.05 -10.41 5.84
N SER A 158 -1.05 -9.42 6.72
CA SER A 158 -1.29 -9.57 8.16
C SER A 158 -2.32 -8.53 8.64
N GLY A 159 -2.65 -8.54 9.94
CA GLY A 159 -3.60 -7.60 10.54
C GLY A 159 -4.99 -8.19 10.76
N ASN A 160 -5.92 -7.38 11.29
CA ASN A 160 -7.25 -7.82 11.74
C ASN A 160 -8.38 -7.32 10.83
N GLY A 161 -8.05 -6.76 9.67
CA GLY A 161 -9.02 -6.25 8.70
C GLY A 161 -9.77 -7.35 7.94
N THR A 162 -10.74 -6.93 7.16
CA THR A 162 -11.56 -7.81 6.35
C THR A 162 -10.89 -8.10 5.00
N ILE A 163 -10.95 -9.35 4.53
CA ILE A 163 -10.51 -9.76 3.21
C ILE A 163 -11.69 -10.40 2.48
N ASN A 164 -12.24 -9.69 1.51
CA ASN A 164 -13.36 -10.14 0.67
C ASN A 164 -12.89 -10.73 -0.67
N GLY A 165 -11.69 -10.34 -1.13
CA GLY A 165 -11.15 -10.76 -2.42
C GLY A 165 -9.64 -10.56 -2.52
N GLY A 166 -9.10 -10.74 -3.73
CA GLY A 166 -7.68 -10.63 -4.04
C GLY A 166 -7.02 -11.97 -4.38
N THR A 167 -5.87 -11.90 -5.03
CA THR A 167 -5.02 -13.06 -5.36
C THR A 167 -3.81 -13.06 -4.46
N PHE A 168 -3.64 -14.11 -3.66
CA PHE A 168 -2.55 -14.22 -2.68
C PHE A 168 -1.53 -15.24 -3.17
N ASN A 169 -0.37 -14.74 -3.63
CA ASN A 169 0.73 -15.54 -4.18
C ASN A 169 1.89 -15.70 -3.19
N THR A 170 1.65 -15.57 -1.89
CA THR A 170 2.68 -15.76 -0.86
C THR A 170 3.28 -17.15 -0.97
N PRO A 171 4.59 -17.30 -1.19
CA PRO A 171 5.21 -18.60 -1.35
C PRO A 171 4.98 -19.49 -0.12
N MET A 172 4.58 -20.74 -0.33
CA MET A 172 4.65 -21.77 0.68
C MET A 172 5.99 -22.50 0.53
N THR A 173 6.63 -22.86 1.64
CA THR A 173 7.77 -23.76 1.60
C THR A 173 7.29 -25.20 1.42
N GLY A 174 8.08 -26.01 0.72
CA GLY A 174 7.70 -27.38 0.34
C GLY A 174 7.20 -27.48 -1.10
N SER A 175 7.10 -28.69 -1.59
CA SER A 175 6.64 -29.02 -2.95
C SER A 175 5.30 -29.74 -2.98
N GLY A 176 4.69 -29.98 -1.83
CA GLY A 176 3.41 -30.71 -1.71
C GLY A 176 3.53 -32.21 -1.89
N THR A 177 4.75 -32.78 -1.84
CA THR A 177 4.99 -34.21 -1.87
C THR A 177 5.00 -34.77 -0.44
N GLU A 178 4.85 -36.08 -0.31
CA GLU A 178 4.91 -36.78 0.98
C GLU A 178 6.24 -36.51 1.73
N THR A 179 7.34 -36.43 1.01
CA THR A 179 8.68 -36.21 1.58
C THR A 179 9.00 -34.73 1.81
N VAL A 180 8.32 -33.82 1.09
CA VAL A 180 8.51 -32.37 1.21
C VAL A 180 7.14 -31.68 1.21
N PRO A 181 6.34 -31.86 2.26
CA PRO A 181 4.99 -31.31 2.33
C PRO A 181 4.99 -29.77 2.35
N TYR A 182 3.90 -29.16 1.87
CA TYR A 182 3.72 -27.73 2.03
C TYR A 182 3.67 -27.36 3.52
N GLN A 183 4.45 -26.35 3.90
CA GLN A 183 4.38 -25.76 5.23
C GLN A 183 3.48 -24.53 5.20
N ILE A 184 2.43 -24.55 6.00
CA ILE A 184 1.45 -23.49 6.11
C ILE A 184 1.60 -22.86 7.48
N SER A 185 2.06 -21.62 7.52
CA SER A 185 2.28 -20.85 8.74
C SER A 185 1.44 -19.57 8.84
N THR A 186 0.74 -19.20 7.75
CA THR A 186 -0.12 -18.01 7.72
C THR A 186 -1.50 -18.35 7.18
N ALA A 187 -2.49 -17.51 7.50
CA ALA A 187 -3.85 -17.64 6.96
C ALA A 187 -3.90 -17.52 5.43
N ASP A 188 -3.02 -16.70 4.85
CA ASP A 188 -2.96 -16.52 3.39
C ASP A 188 -2.37 -17.75 2.70
N GLN A 189 -1.36 -18.38 3.29
CA GLN A 189 -0.86 -19.67 2.82
C GLN A 189 -1.93 -20.76 2.89
N LEU A 190 -2.77 -20.76 3.93
CA LEU A 190 -3.90 -21.69 4.03
C LEU A 190 -4.96 -21.44 2.94
N LYS A 191 -5.27 -20.17 2.64
CA LYS A 191 -6.16 -19.81 1.54
C LYS A 191 -5.60 -20.27 0.20
N ARG A 192 -4.31 -20.02 -0.05
CA ARG A 192 -3.63 -20.52 -1.25
C ARG A 192 -3.62 -22.04 -1.36
N PHE A 193 -3.36 -22.74 -0.25
CA PHE A 193 -3.43 -24.19 -0.23
C PHE A 193 -4.85 -24.70 -0.58
N ARG A 194 -5.89 -24.09 -0.01
CA ARG A 194 -7.29 -24.36 -0.39
C ARG A 194 -7.52 -24.19 -1.88
N ASP A 195 -6.99 -23.10 -2.47
CA ASP A 195 -7.18 -22.81 -3.91
C ASP A 195 -6.45 -23.82 -4.79
N ILE A 196 -5.25 -24.25 -4.40
CA ILE A 196 -4.50 -25.34 -5.08
C ILE A 196 -5.29 -26.65 -5.01
N VAL A 197 -5.79 -27.03 -3.83
CA VAL A 197 -6.55 -28.29 -3.66
C VAL A 197 -7.87 -28.27 -4.43
N ASN A 198 -8.52 -27.12 -4.51
CA ASN A 198 -9.79 -26.97 -5.21
C ASN A 198 -9.64 -26.68 -6.72
N GLY A 199 -8.42 -26.63 -7.25
CA GLY A 199 -8.17 -26.31 -8.67
C GLY A 199 -8.52 -24.88 -9.06
N ALA A 200 -8.65 -23.95 -8.10
CA ALA A 200 -8.91 -22.56 -8.37
C ALA A 200 -7.68 -21.87 -8.97
N GLY A 201 -7.91 -20.90 -9.88
CA GLY A 201 -6.82 -20.12 -10.49
C GLY A 201 -5.97 -20.90 -11.51
N GLY A 202 -6.48 -22.00 -12.10
CA GLY A 202 -5.78 -22.78 -13.12
C GLY A 202 -4.65 -23.67 -12.57
N GLN A 203 -4.59 -23.86 -11.26
CA GLN A 203 -3.67 -24.81 -10.64
C GLN A 203 -4.23 -26.22 -10.78
N THR A 204 -3.40 -27.15 -11.21
CA THR A 204 -3.77 -28.59 -11.22
C THR A 204 -3.65 -29.10 -9.79
N PRO A 205 -4.72 -29.71 -9.21
CA PRO A 205 -4.60 -30.36 -7.91
C PRO A 205 -3.55 -31.46 -7.98
N ASN A 206 -2.53 -31.38 -7.17
CA ASN A 206 -1.57 -32.47 -7.00
C ASN A 206 -2.09 -33.31 -5.82
N LEU A 207 -3.01 -34.25 -6.13
CA LEU A 207 -3.55 -35.23 -5.19
C LEU A 207 -2.80 -36.55 -5.32
#